data_dc08c4b48281c46a3e50027249890c06
#
_entry.id   dc08c4b48281c46a3e50027249890c06
#
_cell.length_a   1.000
_cell.length_b   1.000
_cell.length_c   1.000
_cell.angle_alpha   90.00
_cell.angle_beta   90.00
_cell.angle_gamma   90.00
#
_symmetry.space_group_name_H-M   'P 1'
#
loop_
_entity.id
_entity.type
_entity.pdbx_description
1 polymer ?
#
loop_
_entity_poly.entity_id
_entity_poly.type
_entity_poly.pdbx_seq_one_letter_code
_entity_poly.pdbx_strand_id
1 'polypeptide(L)'
;MKILINALIQNRKKTLTFSAASIFYTLFLLYVWTLFSETFGDILNLFPKQLQVIAGFGDDLSTAGFLNGEFMHLIGPIIVGAFGITIGSTLIASEEENKTIDQFLALSISRNRYYIEKYFSLVISLVILTDIIGLTLQIGVLIYDINLSLTNIFYAIFGLFIFGLSCGSISFLGGSIFAKNSTEIAIFQYFS
;
A
#
# COMPACT_ATOMS: atom_id res chain seq x y z
N MET A 1 17.09 4.27 -15.78
CA MET A 1 16.47 2.92 -15.77
C MET A 1 17.22 1.88 -14.90
N LYS A 2 18.55 1.89 -14.78
CA LYS A 2 19.25 0.92 -13.91
C LYS A 2 18.93 1.10 -12.41
N ILE A 3 18.80 2.34 -11.93
CA ILE A 3 18.47 2.66 -10.54
C ILE A 3 17.06 2.17 -10.20
N LEU A 4 16.08 2.45 -11.06
CA LEU A 4 14.70 2.00 -10.91
C LEU A 4 14.59 0.48 -10.80
N ILE A 5 15.23 -0.26 -11.73
CA ILE A 5 15.20 -1.72 -11.74
C ILE A 5 15.85 -2.28 -10.47
N ASN A 6 16.97 -1.71 -10.06
CA ASN A 6 17.66 -2.13 -8.83
C ASN A 6 16.81 -1.91 -7.59
N ALA A 7 16.12 -0.77 -7.50
CA ALA A 7 15.21 -0.47 -6.41
C ALA A 7 14.02 -1.44 -6.34
N LEU A 8 13.44 -1.82 -7.49
CA LEU A 8 12.38 -2.83 -7.56
C LEU A 8 12.87 -4.21 -7.10
N ILE A 9 14.09 -4.61 -7.53
CA ILE A 9 14.69 -5.89 -7.13
C ILE A 9 14.96 -5.92 -5.62
N GLN A 10 15.50 -4.85 -5.05
CA GLN A 10 15.74 -4.73 -3.60
C GLN A 10 14.45 -4.88 -2.79
N ASN A 11 13.35 -4.28 -3.25
CA ASN A 11 12.07 -4.29 -2.55
C ASN A 11 11.17 -5.48 -2.89
N ARG A 12 11.59 -6.39 -3.81
CA ARG A 12 10.78 -7.52 -4.27
C ARG A 12 10.23 -8.40 -3.15
N LYS A 13 11.04 -8.68 -2.11
CA LYS A 13 10.61 -9.51 -0.98
C LYS A 13 9.46 -8.84 -0.21
N LYS A 14 9.57 -7.53 0.06
CA LYS A 14 8.52 -6.75 0.72
C LYS A 14 7.24 -6.75 -0.11
N THR A 15 7.36 -6.46 -1.42
CA THR A 15 6.23 -6.48 -2.35
C THR A 15 5.55 -7.85 -2.36
N LEU A 16 6.31 -8.94 -2.44
CA LEU A 16 5.76 -10.30 -2.40
C LEU A 16 5.05 -10.61 -1.07
N THR A 17 5.64 -10.23 0.06
CA THR A 17 5.02 -10.46 1.38
C THR A 17 3.70 -9.71 1.53
N PHE A 18 3.67 -8.41 1.18
CA PHE A 18 2.44 -7.63 1.24
C PHE A 18 1.39 -8.13 0.24
N SER A 19 1.80 -8.54 -0.96
CA SER A 19 0.89 -9.14 -1.95
C SER A 19 0.30 -10.44 -1.46
N ALA A 20 1.11 -11.34 -0.89
CA ALA A 20 0.62 -12.61 -0.35
C ALA A 20 -0.35 -12.39 0.83
N ALA A 21 -0.04 -11.47 1.73
CA ALA A 21 -0.92 -11.11 2.84
C ALA A 21 -2.25 -10.50 2.33
N SER A 22 -2.19 -9.63 1.30
CA SER A 22 -3.38 -9.03 0.70
C SER A 22 -4.27 -10.08 0.01
N ILE A 23 -3.68 -11.00 -0.75
CA ILE A 23 -4.40 -12.09 -1.39
C ILE A 23 -5.13 -12.94 -0.34
N PHE A 24 -4.38 -13.38 0.67
CA PHE A 24 -4.95 -14.21 1.74
C PHE A 24 -6.10 -13.50 2.45
N TYR A 25 -5.89 -12.23 2.86
CA TYR A 25 -6.92 -11.47 3.56
C TYR A 25 -8.16 -11.23 2.68
N THR A 26 -7.98 -10.86 1.42
CA THR A 26 -9.09 -10.59 0.50
C THR A 26 -9.93 -11.85 0.26
N LEU A 27 -9.29 -13.00 0.01
CA LEU A 27 -10.00 -14.27 -0.17
C LEU A 27 -10.69 -14.72 1.13
N PHE A 28 -10.04 -14.56 2.26
CA PHE A 28 -10.62 -14.86 3.57
C PHE A 28 -11.86 -14.01 3.83
N LEU A 29 -11.82 -12.71 3.53
CA LEU A 29 -12.95 -11.82 3.71
C LEU A 29 -14.14 -12.21 2.82
N LEU A 30 -13.90 -12.54 1.56
CA LEU A 30 -14.93 -13.03 0.65
C LEU A 30 -15.53 -14.36 1.09
N TYR A 31 -14.71 -15.25 1.61
CA TYR A 31 -15.18 -16.51 2.20
C TYR A 31 -16.06 -16.27 3.44
N VAL A 32 -15.64 -15.37 4.34
CA VAL A 32 -16.45 -14.99 5.52
C VAL A 32 -17.80 -14.42 5.09
N TRP A 33 -17.81 -13.58 4.04
CA TRP A 33 -19.07 -13.06 3.50
C TRP A 33 -20.03 -14.17 3.07
N THR A 34 -19.56 -15.22 2.38
CA THR A 34 -20.42 -16.32 1.95
C THR A 34 -21.05 -17.09 3.12
N LEU A 35 -20.39 -17.13 4.27
CA LEU A 35 -20.88 -17.78 5.48
C LEU A 35 -21.92 -16.93 6.23
N PHE A 36 -21.79 -15.60 6.20
CA PHE A 36 -22.55 -14.68 7.05
C PHE A 36 -23.54 -13.82 6.27
N SER A 37 -23.58 -13.88 4.94
CA SER A 37 -24.39 -13.00 4.11
C SER A 37 -25.90 -13.01 4.47
N GLU A 38 -26.43 -14.18 4.86
CA GLU A 38 -27.85 -14.32 5.23
C GLU A 38 -28.18 -13.71 6.61
N THR A 39 -27.21 -13.74 7.54
CA THR A 39 -27.40 -13.26 8.92
C THR A 39 -26.78 -11.87 9.17
N PHE A 40 -26.05 -11.35 8.19
CA PHE A 40 -25.31 -10.09 8.33
C PHE A 40 -26.23 -8.91 8.66
N GLY A 41 -27.38 -8.81 8.00
CA GLY A 41 -28.36 -7.78 8.26
C GLY A 41 -28.91 -7.83 9.70
N ASP A 42 -29.20 -9.02 10.21
CA ASP A 42 -29.71 -9.21 11.57
C ASP A 42 -28.66 -8.83 12.60
N ILE A 43 -27.41 -9.24 12.38
CA ILE A 43 -26.28 -8.89 13.26
C ILE A 43 -26.06 -7.37 13.26
N LEU A 44 -26.04 -6.75 12.08
CA LEU A 44 -25.81 -5.31 11.96
C LEU A 44 -26.91 -4.49 12.64
N ASN A 45 -28.16 -4.93 12.57
CA ASN A 45 -29.29 -4.26 13.22
C ASN A 45 -29.25 -4.29 14.77
N LEU A 46 -28.39 -5.15 15.37
CA LEU A 46 -28.13 -5.14 16.81
C LEU A 46 -27.28 -3.93 17.25
N PHE A 47 -26.58 -3.30 16.33
CA PHE A 47 -25.74 -2.15 16.64
C PHE A 47 -26.47 -0.82 16.40
N PRO A 48 -26.22 0.21 17.22
CA PRO A 48 -26.71 1.55 16.96
C PRO A 48 -26.28 2.07 15.58
N LYS A 49 -27.16 2.79 14.87
CA LYS A 49 -26.85 3.33 13.52
C LYS A 49 -25.57 4.15 13.46
N GLN A 50 -25.25 4.88 14.53
CA GLN A 50 -24.01 5.66 14.62
C GLN A 50 -22.77 4.78 14.53
N LEU A 51 -22.77 3.61 15.16
CA LEU A 51 -21.67 2.65 15.08
C LEU A 51 -21.57 2.00 13.70
N GLN A 52 -22.69 1.71 13.05
CA GLN A 52 -22.71 1.18 11.68
C GLN A 52 -22.05 2.17 10.70
N VAL A 53 -22.37 3.46 10.80
CA VAL A 53 -21.77 4.51 9.97
C VAL A 53 -20.27 4.68 10.23
N ILE A 54 -19.85 4.68 11.52
CA ILE A 54 -18.44 4.78 11.89
C ILE A 54 -17.63 3.58 11.37
N ALA A 55 -18.23 2.39 11.39
CA ALA A 55 -17.61 1.19 10.85
C ALA A 55 -17.63 1.11 9.31
N GLY A 56 -18.26 2.08 8.62
CA GLY A 56 -18.26 2.16 7.17
C GLY A 56 -19.35 1.35 6.46
N PHE A 57 -20.26 0.70 7.21
CA PHE A 57 -21.34 -0.10 6.58
C PHE A 57 -22.49 0.78 6.07
N GLY A 58 -22.78 1.90 6.75
CA GLY A 58 -23.90 2.77 6.39
C GLY A 58 -25.25 2.03 6.47
N ASP A 59 -26.13 2.33 5.50
CA ASP A 59 -27.43 1.64 5.35
C ASP A 59 -27.39 0.54 4.26
N ASP A 60 -26.20 0.26 3.67
CA ASP A 60 -26.03 -0.72 2.58
C ASP A 60 -25.65 -2.10 3.16
N LEU A 61 -26.64 -2.99 3.23
CA LEU A 61 -26.49 -4.37 3.70
C LEU A 61 -26.09 -5.35 2.58
N SER A 62 -25.71 -4.82 1.42
CA SER A 62 -25.24 -5.63 0.30
C SER A 62 -23.79 -6.08 0.51
N THR A 63 -23.32 -6.97 -0.38
CA THR A 63 -21.91 -7.35 -0.47
C THR A 63 -21.00 -6.13 -0.66
N ALA A 64 -21.46 -5.13 -1.42
CA ALA A 64 -20.69 -3.91 -1.63
C ALA A 64 -20.52 -3.12 -0.32
N GLY A 65 -21.59 -3.01 0.49
CA GLY A 65 -21.54 -2.38 1.81
C GLY A 65 -20.60 -3.12 2.77
N PHE A 66 -20.66 -4.45 2.83
CA PHE A 66 -19.75 -5.25 3.64
C PHE A 66 -18.27 -5.05 3.23
N LEU A 67 -17.97 -5.18 1.95
CA LEU A 67 -16.60 -4.97 1.47
C LEU A 67 -16.13 -3.53 1.66
N ASN A 68 -17.04 -2.56 1.56
CA ASN A 68 -16.70 -1.17 1.83
C ASN A 68 -16.34 -0.96 3.30
N GLY A 69 -17.13 -1.47 4.23
CA GLY A 69 -16.88 -1.36 5.67
C GLY A 69 -15.59 -2.07 6.09
N GLU A 70 -15.50 -3.36 5.81
CA GLU A 70 -14.39 -4.19 6.30
C GLU A 70 -13.08 -3.98 5.53
N PHE A 71 -13.14 -3.92 4.20
CA PHE A 71 -11.92 -3.83 3.40
C PHE A 71 -11.54 -2.40 3.05
N MET A 72 -12.44 -1.64 2.42
CA MET A 72 -12.08 -0.32 1.88
C MET A 72 -11.96 0.75 2.95
N HIS A 73 -12.74 0.66 4.03
CA HIS A 73 -12.73 1.67 5.09
C HIS A 73 -11.56 1.50 6.06
N LEU A 74 -11.16 0.28 6.39
CA LEU A 74 -10.17 0.03 7.44
C LEU A 74 -8.93 -0.72 6.95
N ILE A 75 -9.06 -1.98 6.58
CA ILE A 75 -7.92 -2.88 6.38
C ILE A 75 -7.17 -2.58 5.08
N GLY A 76 -7.87 -2.30 3.99
CA GLY A 76 -7.25 -1.93 2.71
C GLY A 76 -6.32 -0.73 2.83
N PRO A 77 -6.78 0.41 3.39
CA PRO A 77 -5.92 1.56 3.66
C PRO A 77 -4.74 1.23 4.59
N ILE A 78 -4.94 0.42 5.63
CA ILE A 78 -3.85 0.02 6.53
C ILE A 78 -2.77 -0.75 5.76
N ILE A 79 -3.15 -1.76 4.97
CA ILE A 79 -2.21 -2.58 4.21
C ILE A 79 -1.47 -1.73 3.18
N VAL A 80 -2.20 -0.97 2.36
CA VAL A 80 -1.61 -0.19 1.27
C VAL A 80 -0.81 1.01 1.79
N GLY A 81 -1.29 1.65 2.85
CA GLY A 81 -0.58 2.73 3.53
C GLY A 81 0.72 2.24 4.19
N ALA A 82 0.67 1.14 4.95
CA ALA A 82 1.86 0.53 5.56
C ALA A 82 2.88 0.10 4.50
N PHE A 83 2.42 -0.46 3.37
CA PHE A 83 3.30 -0.79 2.24
C PHE A 83 3.95 0.47 1.66
N GLY A 84 3.16 1.52 1.38
CA GLY A 84 3.66 2.79 0.87
C GLY A 84 4.73 3.39 1.78
N ILE A 85 4.46 3.45 3.10
CA ILE A 85 5.41 3.94 4.11
C ILE A 85 6.67 3.08 4.12
N THR A 86 6.53 1.75 4.12
CA THR A 86 7.67 0.82 4.16
C THR A 86 8.57 0.93 2.94
N ILE A 87 7.98 1.04 1.73
CA ILE A 87 8.77 1.22 0.51
C ILE A 87 9.37 2.62 0.48
N GLY A 88 8.56 3.67 0.73
CA GLY A 88 9.00 5.06 0.68
C GLY A 88 10.21 5.33 1.58
N SER A 89 10.16 4.91 2.84
CA SER A 89 11.26 5.09 3.79
C SER A 89 12.54 4.36 3.37
N THR A 90 12.41 3.12 2.91
CA THR A 90 13.59 2.27 2.61
C THR A 90 14.28 2.60 1.30
N LEU A 91 13.60 3.29 0.36
CA LEU A 91 14.22 3.67 -0.91
C LEU A 91 15.44 4.58 -0.76
N ILE A 92 15.52 5.36 0.30
CA ILE A 92 16.64 6.25 0.58
C ILE A 92 17.47 5.74 1.75
N ALA A 93 16.84 5.36 2.88
CA ALA A 93 17.54 4.92 4.08
C ALA A 93 18.43 3.68 3.85
N SER A 94 18.03 2.73 3.00
CA SER A 94 18.81 1.52 2.75
C SER A 94 20.15 1.78 2.03
N GLU A 95 20.29 2.86 1.29
CA GLU A 95 21.54 3.19 0.59
C GLU A 95 22.50 3.98 1.50
N GLU A 96 21.97 4.69 2.46
CA GLU A 96 22.74 5.36 3.49
C GLU A 96 23.38 4.34 4.44
N GLU A 97 22.60 3.35 4.92
CA GLU A 97 23.10 2.23 5.72
C GLU A 97 24.21 1.43 5.00
N ASN A 98 24.08 1.24 3.69
CA ASN A 98 25.06 0.51 2.89
C ASN A 98 26.25 1.37 2.43
N LYS A 99 26.31 2.67 2.77
CA LYS A 99 27.36 3.62 2.31
C LYS A 99 27.54 3.64 0.79
N THR A 100 26.48 3.36 0.04
CA THR A 100 26.50 3.30 -1.43
C THR A 100 26.15 4.62 -2.08
N ILE A 101 25.63 5.59 -1.31
CA ILE A 101 25.29 6.93 -1.80
C ILE A 101 26.50 7.62 -2.43
N ASP A 102 27.68 7.54 -1.80
CA ASP A 102 28.91 8.16 -2.32
C ASP A 102 29.36 7.50 -3.63
N GLN A 103 29.14 6.20 -3.82
CA GLN A 103 29.43 5.50 -5.06
C GLN A 103 28.50 5.93 -6.21
N PHE A 104 27.22 6.20 -5.91
CA PHE A 104 26.26 6.71 -6.89
C PHE A 104 26.49 8.19 -7.24
N LEU A 105 26.92 9.00 -6.26
CA LEU A 105 27.29 10.40 -6.49
C LEU A 105 28.61 10.58 -7.25
N ALA A 106 29.51 9.59 -7.17
CA ALA A 106 30.74 9.54 -7.98
C ALA A 106 30.48 9.18 -9.45
N LEU A 107 29.36 8.52 -9.75
CA LEU A 107 28.89 8.35 -11.12
C LEU A 107 28.23 9.67 -11.56
N SER A 108 28.52 10.14 -12.76
CA SER A 108 28.02 11.40 -13.36
C SER A 108 26.48 11.42 -13.58
N ILE A 109 25.71 10.95 -12.59
CA ILE A 109 24.26 10.92 -12.61
C ILE A 109 23.75 12.15 -11.87
N SER A 110 22.87 12.94 -12.51
CA SER A 110 22.27 14.10 -11.85
C SER A 110 21.39 13.65 -10.66
N ARG A 111 21.49 14.37 -9.54
CA ARG A 111 20.70 14.09 -8.31
C ARG A 111 19.20 14.00 -8.60
N ASN A 112 18.67 14.89 -9.44
CA ASN A 112 17.25 14.88 -9.82
C ASN A 112 16.84 13.57 -10.48
N ARG A 113 17.65 13.05 -11.40
CA ARG A 113 17.38 11.77 -12.06
C ARG A 113 17.35 10.61 -11.08
N TYR A 114 18.24 10.62 -10.09
CA TYR A 114 18.30 9.61 -9.05
C TYR A 114 16.99 9.57 -8.25
N TYR A 115 16.53 10.71 -7.70
CA TYR A 115 15.29 10.79 -6.94
C TYR A 115 14.05 10.44 -7.77
N ILE A 116 14.00 10.88 -9.01
CA ILE A 116 12.90 10.56 -9.92
C ILE A 116 12.82 9.04 -10.18
N GLU A 117 13.93 8.39 -10.52
CA GLU A 117 13.93 6.93 -10.76
C GLU A 117 13.54 6.15 -9.50
N LYS A 118 13.93 6.59 -8.31
CA LYS A 118 13.54 6.01 -7.02
C LYS A 118 12.04 6.20 -6.74
N TYR A 119 11.53 7.40 -6.95
CA TYR A 119 10.10 7.68 -6.77
C TYR A 119 9.23 6.86 -7.74
N PHE A 120 9.65 6.73 -8.99
CA PHE A 120 8.97 5.86 -9.95
C PHE A 120 8.95 4.39 -9.50
N SER A 121 9.98 3.90 -8.80
CA SER A 121 9.94 2.55 -8.25
C SER A 121 8.90 2.38 -7.13
N LEU A 122 8.65 3.43 -6.31
CA LEU A 122 7.55 3.45 -5.36
C LEU A 122 6.20 3.35 -6.07
N VAL A 123 5.98 4.19 -7.09
CA VAL A 123 4.74 4.20 -7.88
C VAL A 123 4.47 2.82 -8.49
N ILE A 124 5.46 2.24 -9.16
CA ILE A 124 5.33 0.90 -9.78
C ILE A 124 5.04 -0.18 -8.74
N SER A 125 5.72 -0.16 -7.58
CA SER A 125 5.47 -1.13 -6.51
C SER A 125 4.04 -1.02 -5.96
N LEU A 126 3.51 0.19 -5.82
CA LEU A 126 2.12 0.42 -5.40
C LEU A 126 1.12 -0.04 -6.45
N VAL A 127 1.36 0.25 -7.74
CA VAL A 127 0.52 -0.26 -8.83
C VAL A 127 0.46 -1.78 -8.79
N ILE A 128 1.61 -2.46 -8.66
CA ILE A 128 1.65 -3.93 -8.57
C ILE A 128 0.82 -4.43 -7.40
N LEU A 129 0.95 -3.85 -6.20
CA LEU A 129 0.19 -4.29 -5.03
C LEU A 129 -1.31 -4.06 -5.21
N THR A 130 -1.72 -2.87 -5.65
CA THR A 130 -3.14 -2.53 -5.82
C THR A 130 -3.78 -3.32 -6.96
N ASP A 131 -3.07 -3.59 -8.06
CA ASP A 131 -3.54 -4.45 -9.13
C ASP A 131 -3.73 -5.90 -8.66
N ILE A 132 -2.83 -6.42 -7.83
CA ILE A 132 -2.97 -7.75 -7.23
C ILE A 132 -4.23 -7.81 -6.33
N ILE A 133 -4.49 -6.80 -5.52
CA ILE A 133 -5.71 -6.70 -4.71
C ILE A 133 -6.94 -6.69 -5.61
N GLY A 134 -6.94 -5.86 -6.67
CA GLY A 134 -8.05 -5.75 -7.62
C GLY A 134 -8.32 -7.05 -8.36
N LEU A 135 -7.28 -7.72 -8.85
CA LEU A 135 -7.40 -9.03 -9.50
C LEU A 135 -7.91 -10.10 -8.54
N THR A 136 -7.44 -10.09 -7.28
CA THR A 136 -7.90 -11.04 -6.27
C THR A 136 -9.39 -10.82 -5.95
N LEU A 137 -9.84 -9.57 -5.85
CA LEU A 137 -11.26 -9.26 -5.68
C LEU A 137 -12.09 -9.75 -6.87
N GLN A 138 -11.64 -9.48 -8.11
CA GLN A 138 -12.36 -9.92 -9.32
C GLN A 138 -12.46 -11.45 -9.40
N ILE A 139 -11.36 -12.16 -9.14
CA ILE A 139 -11.33 -13.62 -9.13
C ILE A 139 -12.23 -14.15 -8.01
N GLY A 140 -12.18 -13.57 -6.83
CA GLY A 140 -13.00 -13.97 -5.70
C GLY A 140 -14.49 -13.76 -5.95
N VAL A 141 -14.87 -12.66 -6.58
CA VAL A 141 -16.26 -12.39 -7.00
C VAL A 141 -16.77 -13.48 -7.95
N LEU A 142 -15.92 -13.94 -8.87
CA LEU A 142 -16.28 -15.03 -9.80
C LEU A 142 -16.37 -16.39 -9.11
N ILE A 143 -15.47 -16.70 -8.16
CA ILE A 143 -15.45 -17.99 -7.46
C ILE A 143 -16.66 -18.13 -6.53
N TYR A 144 -17.05 -17.07 -5.85
CA TYR A 144 -18.11 -17.08 -4.84
C TYR A 144 -19.47 -16.62 -5.39
N ASP A 145 -19.59 -16.41 -6.70
CA ASP A 145 -20.81 -15.93 -7.39
C ASP A 145 -21.41 -14.67 -6.75
N ILE A 146 -20.55 -13.74 -6.42
CA ILE A 146 -20.93 -12.49 -5.74
C ILE A 146 -21.28 -11.42 -6.76
N ASN A 147 -22.42 -10.75 -6.59
CA ASN A 147 -22.85 -9.69 -7.50
C ASN A 147 -22.18 -8.36 -7.15
N LEU A 148 -21.00 -8.08 -7.73
CA LEU A 148 -20.24 -6.85 -7.57
C LEU A 148 -19.89 -6.22 -8.92
N SER A 149 -20.14 -4.92 -9.05
CA SER A 149 -19.79 -4.19 -10.27
C SER A 149 -18.27 -4.03 -10.40
N LEU A 150 -17.73 -4.43 -11.57
CA LEU A 150 -16.31 -4.23 -11.91
C LEU A 150 -15.90 -2.74 -11.84
N THR A 151 -16.82 -1.86 -12.18
CA THR A 151 -16.58 -0.40 -12.10
C THR A 151 -16.34 0.05 -10.67
N ASN A 152 -17.11 -0.48 -9.71
CA ASN A 152 -16.94 -0.14 -8.29
C ASN A 152 -15.60 -0.66 -7.74
N ILE A 153 -15.20 -1.88 -8.15
CA ILE A 153 -13.88 -2.44 -7.80
C ILE A 153 -12.77 -1.52 -8.33
N PHE A 154 -12.87 -1.08 -9.58
CA PHE A 154 -11.86 -0.19 -10.18
C PHE A 154 -11.71 1.12 -9.40
N TYR A 155 -12.82 1.81 -9.08
CA TYR A 155 -12.76 3.06 -8.31
C TYR A 155 -12.19 2.85 -6.90
N ALA A 156 -12.56 1.76 -6.25
CA ALA A 156 -12.05 1.42 -4.93
C ALA A 156 -10.52 1.18 -4.94
N ILE A 157 -10.02 0.39 -5.91
CA ILE A 157 -8.59 0.13 -6.07
C ILE A 157 -7.82 1.40 -6.44
N PHE A 158 -8.38 2.25 -7.29
CA PHE A 158 -7.79 3.54 -7.63
C PHE A 158 -7.69 4.47 -6.40
N GLY A 159 -8.73 4.48 -5.54
CA GLY A 159 -8.70 5.20 -4.27
C GLY A 159 -7.60 4.69 -3.33
N LEU A 160 -7.46 3.37 -3.18
CA LEU A 160 -6.39 2.74 -2.39
C LEU A 160 -5.00 3.09 -2.93
N PHE A 161 -4.83 3.08 -4.25
CA PHE A 161 -3.58 3.48 -4.89
C PHE A 161 -3.20 4.92 -4.55
N ILE A 162 -4.13 5.88 -4.69
CA ILE A 162 -3.88 7.29 -4.36
C ILE A 162 -3.54 7.45 -2.88
N PHE A 163 -4.25 6.76 -1.99
CA PHE A 163 -3.99 6.78 -0.55
C PHE A 163 -2.57 6.25 -0.24
N GLY A 164 -2.22 5.08 -0.77
CA GLY A 164 -0.89 4.49 -0.59
C GLY A 164 0.23 5.35 -1.17
N LEU A 165 -0.02 5.99 -2.33
CA LEU A 165 0.91 6.92 -2.94
C LEU A 165 1.14 8.15 -2.06
N SER A 166 0.09 8.69 -1.44
CA SER A 166 0.19 9.83 -0.51
C SER A 166 1.04 9.46 0.71
N CYS A 167 0.75 8.33 1.36
CA CYS A 167 1.52 7.83 2.50
C CYS A 167 2.99 7.55 2.12
N GLY A 168 3.21 6.90 0.98
CA GLY A 168 4.53 6.58 0.47
C GLY A 168 5.34 7.81 0.10
N SER A 169 4.71 8.83 -0.48
CA SER A 169 5.36 10.11 -0.83
C SER A 169 5.82 10.88 0.40
N ILE A 170 4.97 10.94 1.43
CA ILE A 170 5.32 11.57 2.72
C ILE A 170 6.51 10.84 3.35
N SER A 171 6.47 9.51 3.36
CA SER A 171 7.54 8.69 3.91
C SER A 171 8.84 8.81 3.10
N PHE A 172 8.75 8.88 1.78
CA PHE A 172 9.89 9.10 0.88
C PHE A 172 10.56 10.47 1.14
N LEU A 173 9.77 11.52 1.30
CA LEU A 173 10.27 12.85 1.66
C LEU A 173 10.91 12.84 3.07
N GLY A 174 10.26 12.22 4.05
CA GLY A 174 10.81 12.05 5.39
C GLY A 174 12.17 11.36 5.36
N GLY A 175 12.27 10.21 4.66
CA GLY A 175 13.52 9.48 4.48
C GLY A 175 14.64 10.33 3.88
N SER A 176 14.32 11.19 2.89
CA SER A 176 15.30 12.05 2.25
C SER A 176 15.83 13.19 3.15
N ILE A 177 15.01 13.69 4.08
CA ILE A 177 15.37 14.74 5.03
C ILE A 177 16.25 14.18 6.16
N PHE A 178 15.86 13.03 6.71
CA PHE A 178 16.61 12.39 7.81
C PHE A 178 17.96 11.84 7.33
N ALA A 179 18.04 11.33 6.10
CA ALA A 179 19.26 10.91 5.47
C ALA A 179 20.30 12.06 5.40
N LYS A 180 19.88 13.24 5.05
CA LYS A 180 20.75 14.42 4.98
C LYS A 180 21.30 14.83 6.36
N ASN A 181 20.49 14.74 7.42
CA ASN A 181 20.90 15.14 8.76
C ASN A 181 21.91 14.17 9.40
N SER A 182 21.81 12.87 9.12
CA SER A 182 22.77 11.89 9.64
C SER A 182 24.16 12.07 9.01
N THR A 183 24.23 12.46 7.75
CA THR A 183 25.51 12.77 7.06
C THR A 183 26.18 14.02 7.65
N GLU A 184 25.41 15.07 7.96
CA GLU A 184 25.96 16.27 8.59
C GLU A 184 26.46 16.03 10.03
N ILE A 185 25.76 15.23 10.81
CA ILE A 185 26.17 14.84 12.18
C ILE A 185 27.43 13.96 12.14
N ALA A 186 27.55 13.04 11.20
CA ALA A 186 28.74 12.22 11.04
C ALA A 186 29.98 13.05 10.66
N ILE A 187 29.82 14.08 9.84
CA ILE A 187 30.90 14.99 9.47
C ILE A 187 31.34 15.82 10.71
N PHE A 188 30.41 16.28 11.53
CA PHE A 188 30.76 17.03 12.76
C PHE A 188 31.50 16.18 13.78
N GLN A 189 31.19 14.88 13.91
CA GLN A 189 31.90 13.94 14.79
C GLN A 189 33.31 13.58 14.30
N TYR A 190 33.61 13.74 13.01
CA TYR A 190 34.94 13.46 12.46
C TYR A 190 35.92 14.64 12.58
N PHE A 191 35.40 15.85 12.87
CA PHE A 191 36.18 17.07 13.01
C PHE A 191 36.30 17.57 14.48
N SER A 192 35.70 16.90 15.43
CA SER A 192 35.86 17.11 16.87
C SER A 192 36.76 16.06 17.49
#